data_36e201bc19b176458883283924590f37
#
_entry.id   36e201bc19b176458883283924590f37
#
_cell.length_a   1.000
_cell.length_b   1.000
_cell.length_c   1.000
_cell.angle_alpha   90.00
_cell.angle_beta   90.00
_cell.angle_gamma   90.00
#
_symmetry.space_group_name_H-M   'P 1'
#
loop_
_entity.id
_entity.type
_entity.pdbx_description
1 polymer ?
#
loop_
_entity_poly.entity_id
_entity_poly.type
_entity_poly.pdbx_seq_one_letter_code
_entity_poly.pdbx_strand_id
1 'polypeptide(L)'
;MNIGVIGLGLIGGSIFKNLLESKKHNVVGISRSVNEYNVSKDYTNLQVCDLVFVCTPMNVTLDVLDKLENYLSENTIVTDVCSLKEFVSKKTYKYKFIPSHPMAGTEHQGWSYAFPDLFEGATWAITPKDDTNIEDFSKLKSVIEELGASTIVTTPLEHDKAVALISHAPMLVAQALCKNIQNNELAQKLAASGFRDTTRLAMSNVEMANDMIVMNKDNIKDVVSMLNSNINNLFNSDYKKEAQEIKEFRENLYQ
;
A
#
# COMPACT_ATOMS: atom_id res chain seq x y z
N MET A 1 12.25 -20.57 -6.05
CA MET A 1 11.33 -20.07 -7.10
C MET A 1 12.04 -19.05 -7.95
N ASN A 2 11.57 -18.83 -9.18
CA ASN A 2 11.96 -17.69 -10.00
C ASN A 2 10.97 -16.56 -9.75
N ILE A 3 11.42 -15.42 -9.27
CA ILE A 3 10.56 -14.29 -8.86
C ILE A 3 10.89 -13.05 -9.68
N GLY A 4 9.86 -12.46 -10.29
CA GLY A 4 9.93 -11.19 -11.01
C GLY A 4 9.45 -10.03 -10.15
N VAL A 5 10.10 -8.87 -10.23
CA VAL A 5 9.64 -7.63 -9.57
C VAL A 5 9.61 -6.51 -10.60
N ILE A 6 8.42 -5.98 -10.89
CA ILE A 6 8.21 -4.89 -11.85
C ILE A 6 8.02 -3.58 -11.12
N GLY A 7 8.82 -2.56 -11.46
CA GLY A 7 8.75 -1.26 -10.81
C GLY A 7 9.59 -1.20 -9.54
N LEU A 8 10.89 -0.90 -9.71
CA LEU A 8 11.86 -0.84 -8.60
C LEU A 8 11.89 0.55 -7.96
N GLY A 9 10.75 0.96 -7.38
CA GLY A 9 10.64 2.10 -6.47
C GLY A 9 10.99 1.73 -5.03
N LEU A 10 10.41 2.42 -4.05
CA LEU A 10 10.57 2.07 -2.63
C LEU A 10 10.10 0.62 -2.36
N ILE A 11 8.85 0.31 -2.67
CA ILE A 11 8.24 -1.01 -2.37
C ILE A 11 8.91 -2.12 -3.20
N GLY A 12 8.86 -2.01 -4.52
CA GLY A 12 9.42 -3.07 -5.39
C GLY A 12 10.95 -3.20 -5.26
N GLY A 13 11.65 -2.11 -5.01
CA GLY A 13 13.08 -2.14 -4.71
C GLY A 13 13.40 -2.85 -3.41
N SER A 14 12.57 -2.67 -2.37
CA SER A 14 12.73 -3.34 -1.08
C SER A 14 12.44 -4.84 -1.19
N ILE A 15 11.37 -5.23 -1.90
CA ILE A 15 11.11 -6.65 -2.23
C ILE A 15 12.32 -7.25 -2.96
N PHE A 16 12.79 -6.57 -4.01
CA PHE A 16 13.90 -7.06 -4.83
C PHE A 16 15.18 -7.23 -4.01
N LYS A 17 15.55 -6.25 -3.18
CA LYS A 17 16.76 -6.30 -2.34
C LYS A 17 16.67 -7.42 -1.30
N ASN A 18 15.54 -7.53 -0.58
CA ASN A 18 15.34 -8.59 0.43
C ASN A 18 15.46 -9.98 -0.19
N LEU A 19 14.76 -10.23 -1.30
CA LEU A 19 14.80 -11.53 -1.98
C LEU A 19 16.19 -11.87 -2.55
N LEU A 20 16.96 -10.90 -3.02
CA LEU A 20 18.34 -11.10 -3.45
C LEU A 20 19.27 -11.45 -2.26
N GLU A 21 19.12 -10.75 -1.13
CA GLU A 21 19.94 -11.00 0.07
C GLU A 21 19.64 -12.36 0.68
N SER A 22 18.39 -12.81 0.65
CA SER A 22 17.99 -14.13 1.18
C SER A 22 18.65 -15.30 0.44
N LYS A 23 19.00 -15.12 -0.85
CA LYS A 23 19.57 -16.16 -1.76
C LYS A 23 18.71 -17.42 -1.89
N LYS A 24 17.44 -17.38 -1.49
CA LYS A 24 16.51 -18.53 -1.59
C LYS A 24 15.84 -18.64 -2.95
N HIS A 25 15.83 -17.54 -3.73
CA HIS A 25 15.12 -17.41 -4.99
C HIS A 25 16.01 -16.87 -6.09
N ASN A 26 15.70 -17.19 -7.34
CA ASN A 26 16.25 -16.49 -8.49
C ASN A 26 15.39 -15.25 -8.74
N VAL A 27 15.96 -14.06 -8.65
CA VAL A 27 15.20 -12.81 -8.72
C VAL A 27 15.58 -12.02 -9.95
N VAL A 28 14.59 -11.52 -10.69
CA VAL A 28 14.77 -10.59 -11.81
C VAL A 28 13.92 -9.34 -11.59
N GLY A 29 14.54 -8.16 -11.74
CA GLY A 29 13.87 -6.87 -11.70
C GLY A 29 13.53 -6.35 -13.10
N ILE A 30 12.35 -5.73 -13.26
CA ILE A 30 12.00 -4.97 -14.47
C ILE A 30 11.89 -3.50 -14.09
N SER A 31 12.81 -2.68 -14.62
CA SER A 31 12.81 -1.25 -14.38
C SER A 31 13.32 -0.47 -15.58
N ARG A 32 12.79 0.74 -15.78
CA ARG A 32 13.26 1.66 -16.84
C ARG A 32 14.45 2.51 -16.39
N SER A 33 14.57 2.74 -15.09
CA SER A 33 15.50 3.72 -14.48
C SER A 33 16.60 3.12 -13.61
N VAL A 34 16.43 1.88 -13.14
CA VAL A 34 17.43 1.19 -12.31
C VAL A 34 18.33 0.36 -13.21
N ASN A 35 19.63 0.47 -13.00
CA ASN A 35 20.67 -0.27 -13.74
C ASN A 35 21.53 -1.05 -12.74
N GLU A 36 21.06 -2.21 -12.36
CA GLU A 36 21.67 -3.10 -11.39
C GLU A 36 21.78 -4.52 -11.95
N TYR A 37 22.58 -5.36 -11.31
CA TYR A 37 22.64 -6.78 -11.64
C TYR A 37 21.25 -7.42 -11.48
N ASN A 38 20.88 -8.30 -12.42
CA ASN A 38 19.56 -8.92 -12.51
C ASN A 38 18.39 -7.94 -12.76
N VAL A 39 18.64 -6.72 -13.23
CA VAL A 39 17.61 -5.77 -13.65
C VAL A 39 17.61 -5.61 -15.17
N SER A 40 16.45 -5.67 -15.77
CA SER A 40 16.23 -5.57 -17.23
C SER A 40 15.11 -4.56 -17.54
N LYS A 41 15.03 -4.15 -18.81
CA LYS A 41 13.87 -3.45 -19.36
C LYS A 41 12.95 -4.39 -20.15
N ASP A 42 13.43 -5.59 -20.43
CA ASP A 42 12.76 -6.58 -21.27
C ASP A 42 11.88 -7.51 -20.44
N TYR A 43 10.58 -7.48 -20.69
CA TYR A 43 9.58 -8.32 -20.05
C TYR A 43 9.70 -9.81 -20.40
N THR A 44 10.43 -10.17 -21.45
CA THR A 44 10.68 -11.60 -21.79
C THR A 44 11.41 -12.34 -20.67
N ASN A 45 12.18 -11.63 -19.85
CA ASN A 45 12.85 -12.20 -18.67
C ASN A 45 11.87 -12.72 -17.59
N LEU A 46 10.58 -12.34 -17.67
CA LEU A 46 9.53 -12.82 -16.75
C LEU A 46 8.93 -14.16 -17.16
N GLN A 47 9.20 -14.66 -18.38
CA GLN A 47 8.59 -15.89 -18.90
C GLN A 47 8.89 -17.14 -18.07
N VAL A 48 10.00 -17.12 -17.35
CA VAL A 48 10.43 -18.23 -16.48
C VAL A 48 10.03 -18.04 -15.02
N CYS A 49 9.32 -16.95 -14.68
CA CYS A 49 8.94 -16.65 -13.30
C CYS A 49 7.74 -17.48 -12.84
N ASP A 50 7.85 -17.97 -11.61
CA ASP A 50 6.76 -18.64 -10.90
C ASP A 50 5.83 -17.61 -10.22
N LEU A 51 6.41 -16.48 -9.77
CA LEU A 51 5.72 -15.39 -9.08
C LEU A 51 6.22 -14.04 -9.60
N VAL A 52 5.30 -13.10 -9.83
CA VAL A 52 5.62 -11.73 -10.27
C VAL A 52 4.93 -10.72 -9.37
N PHE A 53 5.72 -9.81 -8.77
CA PHE A 53 5.23 -8.64 -8.06
C PHE A 53 5.14 -7.44 -9.02
N VAL A 54 3.96 -6.81 -9.11
CA VAL A 54 3.73 -5.59 -9.90
C VAL A 54 3.69 -4.40 -8.94
N CYS A 55 4.81 -3.67 -8.87
CA CYS A 55 5.04 -2.57 -7.95
C CYS A 55 5.03 -1.21 -8.67
N THR A 56 4.08 -1.04 -9.56
CA THR A 56 3.89 0.20 -10.34
C THR A 56 2.89 1.13 -9.67
N PRO A 57 2.90 2.45 -9.99
CA PRO A 57 1.85 3.37 -9.55
C PRO A 57 0.46 2.90 -9.99
N MET A 58 -0.58 3.19 -9.19
CA MET A 58 -1.95 2.70 -9.41
C MET A 58 -2.50 3.07 -10.80
N ASN A 59 -2.22 4.27 -11.26
CA ASN A 59 -2.69 4.79 -12.56
C ASN A 59 -2.14 4.04 -13.79
N VAL A 60 -1.06 3.26 -13.66
CA VAL A 60 -0.48 2.46 -14.75
C VAL A 60 -0.51 0.95 -14.48
N THR A 61 -0.95 0.53 -13.30
CA THR A 61 -0.91 -0.88 -12.89
C THR A 61 -1.79 -1.76 -13.78
N LEU A 62 -2.99 -1.32 -14.15
CA LEU A 62 -3.87 -2.10 -15.02
C LEU A 62 -3.24 -2.33 -16.41
N ASP A 63 -2.62 -1.31 -16.99
CA ASP A 63 -1.92 -1.43 -18.29
C ASP A 63 -0.76 -2.42 -18.21
N VAL A 64 -0.03 -2.43 -17.08
CA VAL A 64 1.05 -3.39 -16.85
C VAL A 64 0.49 -4.81 -16.69
N LEU A 65 -0.56 -4.99 -15.91
CA LEU A 65 -1.23 -6.30 -15.76
C LEU A 65 -1.72 -6.82 -17.11
N ASP A 66 -2.34 -5.98 -17.94
CA ASP A 66 -2.79 -6.37 -19.28
C ASP A 66 -1.61 -6.77 -20.19
N LYS A 67 -0.55 -6.00 -20.15
CA LYS A 67 0.66 -6.28 -20.92
C LYS A 67 1.27 -7.63 -20.56
N LEU A 68 1.22 -8.03 -19.28
CA LEU A 68 1.79 -9.29 -18.80
C LEU A 68 1.14 -10.54 -19.43
N GLU A 69 -0.08 -10.46 -19.93
CA GLU A 69 -0.72 -11.56 -20.65
C GLU A 69 0.05 -12.02 -21.88
N ASN A 70 0.89 -11.15 -22.47
CA ASN A 70 1.72 -11.49 -23.62
C ASN A 70 3.04 -12.20 -23.24
N TYR A 71 3.40 -12.23 -21.97
CA TYR A 71 4.69 -12.74 -21.50
C TYR A 71 4.58 -13.92 -20.53
N LEU A 72 3.52 -13.94 -19.71
CA LEU A 72 3.39 -14.92 -18.64
C LEU A 72 2.56 -16.13 -19.05
N SER A 73 2.86 -17.28 -18.44
CA SER A 73 2.04 -18.48 -18.56
C SER A 73 0.80 -18.41 -17.64
N GLU A 74 -0.17 -19.29 -17.91
CA GLU A 74 -1.35 -19.47 -17.05
C GLU A 74 -1.00 -19.99 -15.64
N ASN A 75 0.18 -20.55 -15.45
CA ASN A 75 0.65 -21.07 -14.16
C ASN A 75 1.40 -20.02 -13.32
N THR A 76 1.76 -18.87 -13.89
CA THR A 76 2.46 -17.81 -13.17
C THR A 76 1.52 -17.13 -12.18
N ILE A 77 1.95 -17.00 -10.93
CA ILE A 77 1.25 -16.20 -9.92
C ILE A 77 1.66 -14.73 -10.11
N VAL A 78 0.70 -13.84 -10.16
CA VAL A 78 0.95 -12.39 -10.21
C VAL A 78 0.24 -11.72 -9.04
N THR A 79 0.94 -10.83 -8.36
CA THR A 79 0.38 -9.99 -7.30
C THR A 79 0.75 -8.53 -7.54
N ASP A 80 -0.14 -7.61 -7.18
CA ASP A 80 0.15 -6.18 -7.15
C ASP A 80 0.43 -5.72 -5.71
N VAL A 81 0.86 -4.47 -5.56
CA VAL A 81 1.10 -3.83 -4.25
C VAL A 81 0.33 -2.51 -4.10
N CYS A 82 -0.69 -2.29 -4.91
CA CYS A 82 -1.46 -1.04 -4.91
C CYS A 82 -2.21 -0.82 -3.60
N SER A 83 -2.38 0.45 -3.24
CA SER A 83 -3.10 0.87 -2.04
C SER A 83 -4.61 0.62 -2.10
N LEU A 84 -5.17 0.29 -3.25
CA LEU A 84 -6.58 -0.06 -3.46
C LEU A 84 -6.71 -1.43 -4.15
N LYS A 85 -7.74 -2.18 -3.79
CA LYS A 85 -7.94 -3.55 -4.26
C LYS A 85 -9.14 -3.72 -5.17
N GLU A 86 -10.23 -2.97 -4.99
CA GLU A 86 -11.43 -3.14 -5.82
C GLU A 86 -11.14 -2.92 -7.31
N PHE A 87 -10.36 -1.90 -7.66
CA PHE A 87 -10.10 -1.57 -9.07
C PHE A 87 -9.28 -2.65 -9.78
N VAL A 88 -8.27 -3.23 -9.14
CA VAL A 88 -7.43 -4.30 -9.72
C VAL A 88 -8.14 -5.64 -9.77
N SER A 89 -9.11 -5.87 -8.87
CA SER A 89 -9.84 -7.13 -8.75
C SER A 89 -10.97 -7.30 -9.77
N LYS A 90 -11.36 -6.24 -10.48
CA LYS A 90 -12.47 -6.24 -11.44
C LYS A 90 -12.21 -7.07 -12.70
N LYS A 91 -10.93 -7.29 -13.02
CA LYS A 91 -10.52 -7.99 -14.25
C LYS A 91 -10.01 -9.40 -13.96
N THR A 92 -10.21 -10.29 -14.92
CA THR A 92 -9.62 -11.63 -14.91
C THR A 92 -8.53 -11.68 -15.98
N TYR A 93 -7.42 -12.32 -15.64
CA TYR A 93 -6.25 -12.50 -16.51
C TYR A 93 -6.05 -13.97 -16.80
N LYS A 94 -5.28 -14.31 -17.86
CA LYS A 94 -4.95 -15.70 -18.17
C LYS A 94 -3.99 -16.35 -17.16
N TYR A 95 -3.21 -15.53 -16.43
CA TYR A 95 -2.35 -15.96 -15.33
C TYR A 95 -3.11 -15.89 -13.99
N LYS A 96 -2.54 -16.43 -12.93
CA LYS A 96 -3.14 -16.50 -11.59
C LYS A 96 -2.93 -15.19 -10.84
N PHE A 97 -3.93 -14.31 -10.86
CA PHE A 97 -3.83 -13.00 -10.20
C PHE A 97 -4.40 -13.03 -8.78
N ILE A 98 -3.55 -12.73 -7.79
CA ILE A 98 -3.90 -12.63 -6.37
C ILE A 98 -3.52 -11.24 -5.88
N PRO A 99 -4.46 -10.29 -5.78
CA PRO A 99 -4.18 -8.94 -5.37
C PRO A 99 -3.69 -8.85 -3.93
N SER A 100 -2.75 -7.92 -3.66
CA SER A 100 -2.25 -7.69 -2.31
C SER A 100 -1.81 -6.25 -2.07
N HIS A 101 -1.59 -5.89 -0.80
CA HIS A 101 -1.16 -4.56 -0.39
C HIS A 101 -0.30 -4.61 0.87
N PRO A 102 1.00 -4.29 0.81
CA PRO A 102 1.84 -4.11 1.98
C PRO A 102 1.45 -2.82 2.71
N MET A 103 1.07 -2.94 4.00
CA MET A 103 0.83 -1.78 4.86
C MET A 103 2.17 -1.24 5.38
N ALA A 104 3.07 -0.90 4.45
CA ALA A 104 4.42 -0.43 4.71
C ALA A 104 4.79 0.70 3.75
N GLY A 105 5.60 1.64 4.21
CA GLY A 105 6.07 2.77 3.41
C GLY A 105 6.75 3.82 4.27
N THR A 106 7.40 4.74 3.59
CA THR A 106 8.01 5.93 4.20
C THR A 106 7.58 7.17 3.40
N GLU A 107 7.93 8.36 3.87
CA GLU A 107 7.76 9.60 3.13
C GLU A 107 8.67 9.73 1.90
N HIS A 108 9.65 8.83 1.77
CA HIS A 108 10.61 8.82 0.67
C HIS A 108 10.16 7.93 -0.48
N GLN A 109 10.75 8.14 -1.66
CA GLN A 109 10.41 7.43 -2.88
C GLN A 109 11.65 7.03 -3.70
N GLY A 110 11.46 6.04 -4.56
CA GLY A 110 12.47 5.59 -5.51
C GLY A 110 13.42 4.55 -4.96
N TRP A 111 14.26 4.05 -5.85
CA TRP A 111 15.21 2.97 -5.61
C TRP A 111 16.23 3.28 -4.50
N SER A 112 16.70 4.54 -4.42
CA SER A 112 17.70 4.96 -3.44
C SER A 112 17.25 4.86 -2.00
N TYR A 113 15.94 4.86 -1.76
CA TYR A 113 15.33 4.71 -0.43
C TYR A 113 14.82 3.30 -0.15
N ALA A 114 14.93 2.39 -1.12
CA ALA A 114 14.57 0.99 -0.92
C ALA A 114 15.59 0.28 -0.02
N PHE A 115 15.10 -0.51 0.94
CA PHE A 115 15.93 -1.30 1.85
C PHE A 115 15.27 -2.65 2.16
N PRO A 116 16.05 -3.71 2.47
CA PRO A 116 15.52 -5.06 2.60
C PRO A 116 14.45 -5.22 3.69
N ASP A 117 14.64 -4.55 4.84
CA ASP A 117 13.82 -4.76 6.04
C ASP A 117 12.56 -3.90 6.08
N LEU A 118 12.14 -3.29 4.95
CA LEU A 118 10.96 -2.40 4.89
C LEU A 118 9.68 -3.06 5.42
N PHE A 119 9.55 -4.38 5.27
CA PHE A 119 8.34 -5.12 5.60
C PHE A 119 8.41 -5.84 6.95
N GLU A 120 9.53 -5.74 7.67
CA GLU A 120 9.72 -6.40 8.96
C GLU A 120 8.68 -5.92 9.97
N GLY A 121 7.86 -6.85 10.48
CA GLY A 121 6.75 -6.55 11.38
C GLY A 121 5.54 -5.84 10.74
N ALA A 122 5.57 -5.55 9.44
CA ALA A 122 4.43 -4.93 8.77
C ALA A 122 3.30 -5.93 8.53
N THR A 123 2.07 -5.41 8.41
CA THR A 123 0.93 -6.18 7.94
C THR A 123 0.87 -6.13 6.41
N TRP A 124 0.54 -7.25 5.78
CA TRP A 124 0.33 -7.34 4.33
C TRP A 124 -1.05 -7.92 4.05
N ALA A 125 -1.95 -7.10 3.48
CA ALA A 125 -3.28 -7.54 3.10
C ALA A 125 -3.22 -8.36 1.79
N ILE A 126 -3.94 -9.49 1.76
CA ILE A 126 -4.14 -10.30 0.55
C ILE A 126 -5.64 -10.39 0.32
N THR A 127 -6.09 -10.12 -0.91
CA THR A 127 -7.51 -10.15 -1.27
C THR A 127 -7.77 -11.19 -2.37
N PRO A 128 -7.67 -12.49 -2.05
CA PRO A 128 -7.87 -13.54 -3.03
C PRO A 128 -9.32 -13.56 -3.51
N LYS A 129 -9.54 -14.06 -4.74
CA LYS A 129 -10.89 -14.40 -5.22
C LYS A 129 -11.33 -15.73 -4.62
N ASP A 130 -12.64 -15.98 -4.61
CA ASP A 130 -13.22 -17.23 -4.07
C ASP A 130 -12.69 -18.49 -4.77
N ASP A 131 -12.34 -18.38 -6.04
CA ASP A 131 -11.79 -19.45 -6.88
C ASP A 131 -10.25 -19.54 -6.84
N THR A 132 -9.59 -18.75 -6.00
CA THR A 132 -8.13 -18.77 -5.86
C THR A 132 -7.65 -20.13 -5.36
N ASN A 133 -6.74 -20.76 -6.10
CA ASN A 133 -6.16 -22.05 -5.72
C ASN A 133 -5.37 -21.92 -4.41
N ILE A 134 -5.60 -22.83 -3.46
CA ILE A 134 -4.99 -22.80 -2.13
C ILE A 134 -3.45 -22.94 -2.15
N GLU A 135 -2.91 -23.71 -3.10
CA GLU A 135 -1.46 -23.87 -3.23
C GLU A 135 -0.80 -22.59 -3.74
N ASP A 136 -1.44 -21.91 -4.70
CA ASP A 136 -0.94 -20.63 -5.24
C ASP A 136 -1.02 -19.52 -4.20
N PHE A 137 -2.13 -19.46 -3.44
CA PHE A 137 -2.25 -18.58 -2.29
C PHE A 137 -1.15 -18.85 -1.24
N SER A 138 -0.91 -20.11 -0.90
CA SER A 138 0.10 -20.49 0.09
C SER A 138 1.52 -20.14 -0.37
N LYS A 139 1.83 -20.27 -1.66
CA LYS A 139 3.12 -19.85 -2.24
C LYS A 139 3.33 -18.34 -2.12
N LEU A 140 2.32 -17.54 -2.50
CA LEU A 140 2.38 -16.08 -2.35
C LEU A 140 2.56 -15.69 -0.88
N LYS A 141 1.73 -16.24 0.00
CA LYS A 141 1.79 -15.99 1.45
C LYS A 141 3.17 -16.30 2.01
N SER A 142 3.75 -17.45 1.67
CA SER A 142 5.08 -17.85 2.15
C SER A 142 6.16 -16.83 1.74
N VAL A 143 6.13 -16.33 0.51
CA VAL A 143 7.11 -15.33 0.06
C VAL A 143 6.90 -14.00 0.79
N ILE A 144 5.65 -13.58 1.03
CA ILE A 144 5.36 -12.36 1.81
C ILE A 144 5.86 -12.50 3.25
N GLU A 145 5.68 -13.65 3.88
CA GLU A 145 6.18 -13.93 5.23
C GLU A 145 7.73 -13.99 5.27
N GLU A 146 8.37 -14.47 4.22
CA GLU A 146 9.84 -14.41 4.07
C GLU A 146 10.38 -12.97 3.95
N LEU A 147 9.57 -12.02 3.48
CA LEU A 147 9.90 -10.59 3.47
C LEU A 147 9.81 -9.96 4.87
N GLY A 148 9.36 -10.68 5.90
CA GLY A 148 9.21 -10.21 7.28
C GLY A 148 7.82 -9.71 7.64
N ALA A 149 6.85 -9.76 6.73
CA ALA A 149 5.50 -9.28 6.96
C ALA A 149 4.58 -10.36 7.55
N SER A 150 3.60 -9.95 8.36
CA SER A 150 2.45 -10.78 8.73
C SER A 150 1.32 -10.59 7.73
N THR A 151 0.56 -11.65 7.42
CA THR A 151 -0.50 -11.58 6.42
C THR A 151 -1.89 -11.51 7.03
N ILE A 152 -2.78 -10.72 6.41
CA ILE A 152 -4.22 -10.71 6.70
C ILE A 152 -5.00 -10.93 5.40
N VAL A 153 -6.05 -11.76 5.48
CA VAL A 153 -6.93 -12.03 4.33
C VAL A 153 -8.23 -11.26 4.49
N THR A 154 -8.63 -10.55 3.45
CA THR A 154 -9.88 -9.77 3.43
C THR A 154 -10.44 -9.70 2.02
N THR A 155 -11.64 -9.15 1.86
CA THR A 155 -12.20 -8.85 0.53
C THR A 155 -11.69 -7.50 0.00
N PRO A 156 -11.66 -7.29 -1.33
CA PRO A 156 -11.29 -6.00 -1.90
C PRO A 156 -12.10 -4.83 -1.33
N LEU A 157 -13.41 -5.01 -1.18
CA LEU A 157 -14.32 -3.97 -0.66
C LEU A 157 -14.02 -3.63 0.81
N GLU A 158 -13.85 -4.64 1.66
CA GLU A 158 -13.53 -4.41 3.09
C GLU A 158 -12.16 -3.77 3.26
N HIS A 159 -11.18 -4.21 2.46
CA HIS A 159 -9.87 -3.58 2.40
C HIS A 159 -9.97 -2.09 2.07
N ASP A 160 -10.66 -1.72 0.97
CA ASP A 160 -10.71 -0.33 0.52
C ASP A 160 -11.50 0.58 1.48
N LYS A 161 -12.49 0.03 2.20
CA LYS A 161 -13.14 0.71 3.33
C LYS A 161 -12.19 0.89 4.52
N ALA A 162 -11.43 -0.14 4.87
CA ALA A 162 -10.48 -0.08 5.99
C ALA A 162 -9.37 0.94 5.74
N VAL A 163 -8.76 0.95 4.54
CA VAL A 163 -7.70 1.94 4.23
C VAL A 163 -8.26 3.37 4.08
N ALA A 164 -9.54 3.53 3.74
CA ALA A 164 -10.19 4.84 3.81
C ALA A 164 -10.18 5.39 5.25
N LEU A 165 -10.46 4.53 6.25
CA LEU A 165 -10.49 4.89 7.67
C LEU A 165 -9.09 5.22 8.23
N ILE A 166 -8.09 4.39 7.94
CA ILE A 166 -6.80 4.42 8.64
C ILE A 166 -5.70 5.19 7.89
N SER A 167 -5.91 5.49 6.60
CA SER A 167 -4.90 6.10 5.72
C SER A 167 -5.43 7.29 4.94
N HIS A 168 -6.43 7.09 4.07
CA HIS A 168 -6.82 8.10 3.08
C HIS A 168 -7.53 9.30 3.70
N ALA A 169 -8.51 9.08 4.59
CA ALA A 169 -9.19 10.17 5.29
C ALA A 169 -8.26 10.89 6.28
N PRO A 170 -7.41 10.20 7.08
CA PRO A 170 -6.37 10.86 7.88
C PRO A 170 -5.44 11.78 7.07
N MET A 171 -5.00 11.34 5.88
CA MET A 171 -4.20 12.17 4.98
C MET A 171 -4.97 13.42 4.52
N LEU A 172 -6.22 13.26 4.09
CA LEU A 172 -7.08 14.37 3.67
C LEU A 172 -7.32 15.36 4.82
N VAL A 173 -7.53 14.87 6.04
CA VAL A 173 -7.68 15.70 7.25
C VAL A 173 -6.41 16.48 7.55
N ALA A 174 -5.25 15.83 7.46
CA ALA A 174 -3.95 16.50 7.65
C ALA A 174 -3.75 17.64 6.62
N GLN A 175 -4.11 17.40 5.35
CA GLN A 175 -4.07 18.42 4.30
C GLN A 175 -5.06 19.56 4.58
N ALA A 176 -6.28 19.27 5.04
CA ALA A 176 -7.27 20.27 5.39
C ALA A 176 -6.82 21.14 6.57
N LEU A 177 -6.20 20.55 7.61
CA LEU A 177 -5.61 21.28 8.72
C LEU A 177 -4.52 22.27 8.25
N CYS A 178 -3.63 21.84 7.37
CA CYS A 178 -2.64 22.73 6.76
C CYS A 178 -3.30 23.87 5.99
N LYS A 179 -4.34 23.56 5.20
CA LYS A 179 -5.08 24.56 4.43
C LYS A 179 -5.74 25.61 5.32
N ASN A 180 -6.24 25.24 6.51
CA ASN A 180 -6.89 26.15 7.46
C ASN A 180 -5.96 27.28 7.95
N ILE A 181 -4.65 27.03 8.04
CA ILE A 181 -3.69 28.02 8.55
C ILE A 181 -2.96 28.79 7.43
N GLN A 182 -3.20 28.48 6.15
CA GLN A 182 -2.46 29.09 5.03
C GLN A 182 -2.48 30.64 5.04
N ASN A 183 -3.59 31.23 5.48
CA ASN A 183 -3.77 32.70 5.53
C ASN A 183 -3.77 33.26 6.96
N ASN A 184 -3.20 32.54 7.92
CA ASN A 184 -3.14 32.96 9.33
C ASN A 184 -1.69 32.93 9.81
N GLU A 185 -1.01 34.10 9.68
CA GLU A 185 0.41 34.25 10.06
C GLU A 185 0.68 33.92 11.52
N LEU A 186 -0.24 34.28 12.42
CA LEU A 186 -0.07 33.98 13.84
C LEU A 186 -0.12 32.47 14.09
N ALA A 187 -1.10 31.77 13.52
CA ALA A 187 -1.20 30.32 13.62
C ALA A 187 0.05 29.62 13.05
N GLN A 188 0.58 30.11 11.92
CA GLN A 188 1.82 29.57 11.33
C GLN A 188 3.01 29.74 12.27
N LYS A 189 3.17 30.91 12.90
CA LYS A 189 4.26 31.18 13.85
C LYS A 189 4.14 30.36 15.14
N LEU A 190 2.92 29.98 15.54
CA LEU A 190 2.64 29.20 16.74
C LEU A 190 2.59 27.69 16.48
N ALA A 191 2.66 27.24 15.21
CA ALA A 191 2.64 25.84 14.84
C ALA A 191 3.90 25.11 15.35
N ALA A 192 3.73 24.30 16.39
CA ALA A 192 4.79 23.54 17.06
C ALA A 192 4.68 22.03 16.76
N SER A 193 5.32 21.20 17.57
CA SER A 193 5.41 19.73 17.37
C SER A 193 4.06 19.05 17.20
N GLY A 194 3.06 19.39 18.03
CA GLY A 194 1.73 18.78 17.94
C GLY A 194 1.09 18.99 16.57
N PHE A 195 1.15 20.20 16.02
CA PHE A 195 0.62 20.48 14.68
C PHE A 195 1.44 19.75 13.61
N ARG A 196 2.78 19.79 13.72
CA ARG A 196 3.68 19.08 12.79
C ARG A 196 3.40 17.59 12.75
N ASP A 197 3.24 16.95 13.90
CA ASP A 197 3.06 15.51 13.99
C ASP A 197 1.67 15.10 13.47
N THR A 198 0.62 15.88 13.78
CA THR A 198 -0.73 15.65 13.26
C THR A 198 -0.83 15.86 11.74
N THR A 199 -0.05 16.79 11.19
CA THR A 199 -0.10 17.11 9.75
C THR A 199 0.98 16.43 8.91
N ARG A 200 1.76 15.51 9.47
CA ARG A 200 2.83 14.81 8.75
C ARG A 200 2.35 14.14 7.47
N LEU A 201 1.16 13.56 7.47
CA LEU A 201 0.57 12.92 6.29
C LEU A 201 0.24 13.89 5.14
N ALA A 202 0.18 15.20 5.40
CA ALA A 202 0.01 16.21 4.34
C ALA A 202 1.20 16.28 3.38
N MET A 203 2.36 15.70 3.74
CA MET A 203 3.56 15.61 2.91
C MET A 203 3.60 14.35 2.04
N SER A 204 2.52 13.56 2.00
CA SER A 204 2.42 12.38 1.14
C SER A 204 2.65 12.74 -0.34
N ASN A 205 3.14 11.76 -1.11
CA ASN A 205 3.33 11.96 -2.55
C ASN A 205 2.04 12.41 -3.23
N VAL A 206 2.10 13.47 -4.02
CA VAL A 206 0.92 14.13 -4.62
C VAL A 206 0.20 13.21 -5.61
N GLU A 207 0.91 12.49 -6.45
CA GLU A 207 0.32 11.57 -7.43
C GLU A 207 -0.38 10.40 -6.74
N MET A 208 0.29 9.79 -5.76
CA MET A 208 -0.30 8.71 -4.96
C MET A 208 -1.53 9.20 -4.18
N ALA A 209 -1.46 10.38 -3.56
CA ALA A 209 -2.56 10.99 -2.84
C ALA A 209 -3.75 11.27 -3.77
N ASN A 210 -3.49 11.79 -4.98
CA ASN A 210 -4.51 12.02 -5.99
C ASN A 210 -5.24 10.71 -6.36
N ASP A 211 -4.48 9.66 -6.67
CA ASP A 211 -5.05 8.37 -7.04
C ASP A 211 -5.93 7.81 -5.91
N MET A 212 -5.45 7.86 -4.66
CA MET A 212 -6.22 7.43 -3.48
C MET A 212 -7.54 8.21 -3.33
N ILE A 213 -7.47 9.56 -3.42
CA ILE A 213 -8.65 10.43 -3.27
C ILE A 213 -9.65 10.23 -4.41
N VAL A 214 -9.18 10.09 -5.65
CA VAL A 214 -10.06 9.93 -6.81
C VAL A 214 -10.71 8.55 -6.84
N MET A 215 -9.91 7.50 -6.62
CA MET A 215 -10.37 6.12 -6.81
C MET A 215 -11.14 5.56 -5.60
N ASN A 216 -10.90 6.10 -4.38
CA ASN A 216 -11.59 5.68 -3.15
C ASN A 216 -12.55 6.75 -2.60
N LYS A 217 -12.99 7.65 -3.46
CA LYS A 217 -13.71 8.88 -3.10
C LYS A 217 -14.93 8.65 -2.22
N ASP A 218 -15.75 7.66 -2.53
CA ASP A 218 -17.03 7.44 -1.84
C ASP A 218 -16.78 6.89 -0.43
N ASN A 219 -15.91 5.91 -0.26
CA ASN A 219 -15.50 5.44 1.06
C ASN A 219 -14.89 6.56 1.92
N ILE A 220 -14.07 7.45 1.31
CA ILE A 220 -13.48 8.59 2.02
C ILE A 220 -14.55 9.58 2.47
N LYS A 221 -15.56 9.88 1.64
CA LYS A 221 -16.68 10.76 2.03
C LYS A 221 -17.46 10.21 3.21
N ASP A 222 -17.72 8.90 3.23
CA ASP A 222 -18.41 8.25 4.34
C ASP A 222 -17.60 8.40 5.64
N VAL A 223 -16.28 8.19 5.57
CA VAL A 223 -15.38 8.37 6.73
C VAL A 223 -15.36 9.82 7.20
N VAL A 224 -15.30 10.80 6.29
CA VAL A 224 -15.32 12.23 6.65
C VAL A 224 -16.65 12.61 7.30
N SER A 225 -17.78 12.06 6.81
CA SER A 225 -19.09 12.26 7.43
C SER A 225 -19.13 11.69 8.86
N MET A 226 -18.61 10.48 9.05
CA MET A 226 -18.50 9.85 10.37
C MET A 226 -17.58 10.63 11.30
N LEU A 227 -16.45 11.15 10.80
CA LEU A 227 -15.53 11.98 11.56
C LEU A 227 -16.21 13.26 12.06
N ASN A 228 -16.96 13.96 11.20
CA ASN A 228 -17.73 15.16 11.58
C ASN A 228 -18.78 14.84 12.65
N SER A 229 -19.48 13.70 12.54
CA SER A 229 -20.42 13.24 13.56
C SER A 229 -19.72 12.98 14.89
N ASN A 230 -18.58 12.29 14.89
CA ASN A 230 -17.81 11.99 16.09
C ASN A 230 -17.28 13.28 16.77
N ILE A 231 -16.80 14.25 15.99
CA ILE A 231 -16.38 15.56 16.54
C ILE A 231 -17.55 16.26 17.24
N ASN A 232 -18.74 16.29 16.62
CA ASN A 232 -19.94 16.87 17.22
C ASN A 232 -20.36 16.13 18.50
N ASN A 233 -20.27 14.81 18.52
CA ASN A 233 -20.57 13.99 19.68
C ASN A 233 -19.61 14.31 20.84
N LEU A 234 -18.30 14.45 20.56
CA LEU A 234 -17.31 14.84 21.57
C LEU A 234 -17.59 16.21 22.19
N PHE A 235 -18.10 17.18 21.40
CA PHE A 235 -18.51 18.50 21.94
C PHE A 235 -19.73 18.43 22.84
N ASN A 236 -20.61 17.45 22.67
CA ASN A 236 -21.90 17.34 23.37
C ASN A 236 -21.92 16.26 24.47
N SER A 237 -20.82 15.51 24.66
CA SER A 237 -20.68 14.46 25.67
C SER A 237 -19.90 14.92 26.90
N ASP A 238 -19.74 14.05 27.91
CA ASP A 238 -18.72 14.20 28.94
C ASP A 238 -17.33 13.99 28.31
N TYR A 239 -16.75 15.07 27.79
CA TYR A 239 -15.47 15.05 27.09
C TYR A 239 -14.35 14.39 27.88
N LYS A 240 -14.32 14.56 29.23
CA LYS A 240 -13.26 13.98 30.06
C LYS A 240 -13.32 12.45 30.06
N LYS A 241 -14.52 11.90 30.15
CA LYS A 241 -14.76 10.47 30.11
C LYS A 241 -14.41 9.89 28.73
N GLU A 242 -14.95 10.49 27.67
CA GLU A 242 -14.68 10.08 26.27
C GLU A 242 -13.17 10.13 25.94
N ALA A 243 -12.49 11.22 26.34
CA ALA A 243 -11.05 11.36 26.09
C ALA A 243 -10.23 10.29 26.82
N GLN A 244 -10.64 9.84 28.01
CA GLN A 244 -9.98 8.75 28.72
C GLN A 244 -10.18 7.41 27.99
N GLU A 245 -11.38 7.11 27.56
CA GLU A 245 -11.70 5.88 26.81
C GLU A 245 -10.95 5.83 25.46
N ILE A 246 -10.89 6.95 24.74
CA ILE A 246 -10.14 7.07 23.48
C ILE A 246 -8.64 6.87 23.71
N LYS A 247 -8.10 7.44 24.79
CA LYS A 247 -6.69 7.26 25.15
C LYS A 247 -6.36 5.79 25.41
N GLU A 248 -7.17 5.10 26.20
CA GLU A 248 -7.00 3.67 26.50
C GLU A 248 -7.09 2.82 25.24
N PHE A 249 -8.06 3.08 24.36
CA PHE A 249 -8.16 2.43 23.06
C PHE A 249 -6.88 2.63 22.23
N ARG A 250 -6.38 3.87 22.16
CA ARG A 250 -5.18 4.18 21.37
C ARG A 250 -3.92 3.50 21.93
N GLU A 251 -3.80 3.41 23.27
CA GLU A 251 -2.69 2.69 23.91
C GLU A 251 -2.70 1.19 23.58
N ASN A 252 -3.88 0.57 23.59
CA ASN A 252 -4.04 -0.86 23.31
C ASN A 252 -3.83 -1.20 21.81
N LEU A 253 -4.08 -0.25 20.91
CA LEU A 253 -3.97 -0.47 19.45
C LEU A 253 -2.52 -0.71 18.99
N TYR A 254 -1.53 -0.27 19.75
CA TYR A 254 -0.11 -0.31 19.38
C TYR A 254 0.78 -1.00 20.45
N GLN A 255 0.17 -1.85 21.27
CA GLN A 255 0.87 -2.80 22.14
C GLN A 255 1.15 -4.11 21.34
#